data_18362994868a51e637f82f6f123138a5
#
_entry.id   18362994868a51e637f82f6f123138a5
#
_cell.length_a   1.000
_cell.length_b   1.000
_cell.length_c   1.000
_cell.angle_alpha   90.00
_cell.angle_beta   90.00
_cell.angle_gamma   90.00
#
_symmetry.space_group_name_H-M   'P 1'
#
loop_
_entity.id
_entity.type
_entity.pdbx_description
1 polymer ?
#
loop_
_entity_poly.entity_id
_entity_poly.type
_entity_poly.pdbx_seq_one_letter_code
_entity_poly.pdbx_strand_id
1 'polypeptide(L)'
;PTGDELSAFDASLRERRALPQPVLEAMRAFPRETHPMQALRSAVSLLGMHDPESESQTPEGKLEIALKLIAQVATVVAALHRLREGLEPVPPRADLTHAGNFLYMLQGEVPSEEQARLFDIALILHADHGMNASTFTGIATASTLSDMYSCVTAAVGALKGPLHGGANEAVMDMLDEIGSVDRAPAFITGKLDRKEKIMGVGHRVYKFFDPRSRVLKDYAAVVANKHGKSDRYQILETVEQIVVNRLSTKGIYPNVDFYSGVVYSDLGIPKSFFTPIFAVARVSGWMASIIEYTSSNRILRPDALYVGPAEARWVPVDER
;
A
#
# COMPACT_ATOMS: atom_id res chain seq x y z
N PRO A 1 0.37 -9.47 -22.06
CA PRO A 1 -0.85 -9.22 -22.85
C PRO A 1 -0.49 -8.64 -24.22
N THR A 2 -1.32 -8.89 -25.19
CA THR A 2 -1.31 -8.17 -26.47
C THR A 2 -1.81 -6.74 -26.29
N GLY A 3 -1.65 -5.86 -27.30
CA GLY A 3 -2.21 -4.51 -27.24
C GLY A 3 -3.73 -4.49 -27.07
N ASP A 4 -4.43 -5.40 -27.71
CA ASP A 4 -5.89 -5.52 -27.63
C ASP A 4 -6.35 -6.00 -26.24
N GLU A 5 -5.66 -6.99 -25.66
CA GLU A 5 -5.93 -7.46 -24.29
C GLU A 5 -5.70 -6.36 -23.25
N LEU A 6 -4.62 -5.60 -23.41
CA LEU A 6 -4.35 -4.46 -22.51
C LEU A 6 -5.42 -3.37 -22.64
N SER A 7 -5.83 -3.05 -23.86
CA SER A 7 -6.88 -2.06 -24.13
C SER A 7 -8.23 -2.49 -23.55
N ALA A 8 -8.59 -3.76 -23.71
CA ALA A 8 -9.81 -4.33 -23.14
C ALA A 8 -9.80 -4.32 -21.61
N PHE A 9 -8.65 -4.64 -21.00
CA PHE A 9 -8.48 -4.60 -19.54
C PHE A 9 -8.59 -3.18 -19.00
N ASP A 10 -7.93 -2.20 -19.62
CA ASP A 10 -8.00 -0.80 -19.21
C ASP A 10 -9.44 -0.25 -19.34
N ALA A 11 -10.14 -0.55 -20.45
CA ALA A 11 -11.55 -0.20 -20.62
C ALA A 11 -12.42 -0.79 -19.50
N SER A 12 -12.20 -2.06 -19.19
CA SER A 12 -12.90 -2.77 -18.11
C SER A 12 -12.70 -2.11 -16.75
N LEU A 13 -11.49 -1.66 -16.41
CA LEU A 13 -11.24 -0.90 -15.17
C LEU A 13 -11.93 0.46 -15.17
N ARG A 14 -11.92 1.18 -16.31
CA ARG A 14 -12.53 2.51 -16.44
C ARG A 14 -14.03 2.49 -16.12
N GLU A 15 -14.75 1.47 -16.59
CA GLU A 15 -16.18 1.29 -16.36
C GLU A 15 -16.54 1.04 -14.88
N ARG A 16 -15.61 0.52 -14.08
CA ARG A 16 -15.84 0.08 -12.70
C ARG A 16 -15.37 1.07 -11.63
N ARG A 17 -14.89 2.27 -12.01
CA ARG A 17 -14.32 3.26 -11.09
C ARG A 17 -15.34 3.90 -10.15
N ALA A 18 -16.60 4.00 -10.57
CA ALA A 18 -17.64 4.67 -9.79
C ALA A 18 -17.95 3.92 -8.50
N LEU A 19 -18.10 4.66 -7.39
CA LEU A 19 -18.55 4.11 -6.13
C LEU A 19 -20.07 4.09 -6.04
N PRO A 20 -20.68 3.08 -5.39
CA PRO A 20 -22.08 3.12 -5.04
C PRO A 20 -22.39 4.36 -4.17
N GLN A 21 -23.49 5.05 -4.47
CA GLN A 21 -23.88 6.25 -3.75
C GLN A 21 -23.99 6.05 -2.23
N PRO A 22 -24.59 4.95 -1.71
CA PRO A 22 -24.64 4.71 -0.27
C PRO A 22 -23.26 4.58 0.39
N VAL A 23 -22.24 4.06 -0.33
CA VAL A 23 -20.86 3.98 0.17
C VAL A 23 -20.26 5.39 0.32
N LEU A 24 -20.46 6.28 -0.67
CA LEU A 24 -20.02 7.67 -0.58
C LEU A 24 -20.70 8.42 0.58
N GLU A 25 -21.99 8.20 0.78
CA GLU A 25 -22.73 8.79 1.89
C GLU A 25 -22.21 8.32 3.24
N ALA A 26 -21.96 7.02 3.39
CA ALA A 26 -21.36 6.47 4.59
C ALA A 26 -19.95 7.04 4.85
N MET A 27 -19.13 7.19 3.81
CA MET A 27 -17.79 7.78 3.93
C MET A 27 -17.82 9.25 4.39
N ARG A 28 -18.86 10.02 4.06
CA ARG A 28 -19.05 11.39 4.57
C ARG A 28 -19.20 11.47 6.08
N ALA A 29 -19.71 10.38 6.71
CA ALA A 29 -19.90 10.28 8.14
C ALA A 29 -18.64 9.80 8.88
N PHE A 30 -17.57 9.44 8.18
CA PHE A 30 -16.34 9.02 8.84
C PHE A 30 -15.68 10.20 9.58
N PRO A 31 -15.19 10.01 10.82
CA PRO A 31 -14.47 11.06 11.52
C PRO A 31 -13.23 11.50 10.72
N ARG A 32 -13.08 12.79 10.49
CA ARG A 32 -11.97 13.34 9.66
C ARG A 32 -10.59 13.03 10.22
N GLU A 33 -10.46 12.93 11.54
CA GLU A 33 -9.21 12.63 12.23
C GLU A 33 -8.83 11.14 12.19
N THR A 34 -9.72 10.27 11.70
CA THR A 34 -9.43 8.84 11.58
C THR A 34 -8.27 8.62 10.62
N HIS A 35 -7.35 7.75 11.00
CA HIS A 35 -6.23 7.38 10.13
C HIS A 35 -6.77 6.84 8.78
N PRO A 36 -6.27 7.31 7.61
CA PRO A 36 -6.84 6.95 6.31
C PRO A 36 -6.95 5.45 6.04
N MET A 37 -6.02 4.64 6.53
CA MET A 37 -6.10 3.18 6.43
C MET A 37 -7.24 2.55 7.24
N GLN A 38 -7.68 3.18 8.32
CA GLN A 38 -8.85 2.71 9.06
C GLN A 38 -10.13 3.00 8.29
N ALA A 39 -10.23 4.20 7.74
CA ALA A 39 -11.33 4.59 6.88
C ALA A 39 -11.39 3.73 5.60
N LEU A 40 -10.24 3.48 4.96
CA LEU A 40 -10.15 2.60 3.79
C LEU A 40 -10.64 1.19 4.09
N ARG A 41 -10.21 0.60 5.22
CA ARG A 41 -10.66 -0.73 5.64
C ARG A 41 -12.17 -0.81 5.78
N SER A 42 -12.79 0.20 6.39
CA SER A 42 -14.25 0.27 6.55
C SER A 42 -14.96 0.47 5.22
N ALA A 43 -14.44 1.34 4.35
CA ALA A 43 -15.00 1.58 3.03
C ALA A 43 -14.95 0.33 2.13
N VAL A 44 -13.86 -0.45 2.17
CA VAL A 44 -13.78 -1.72 1.42
C VAL A 44 -14.84 -2.72 1.90
N SER A 45 -15.05 -2.83 3.20
CA SER A 45 -16.13 -3.68 3.74
C SER A 45 -17.52 -3.20 3.29
N LEU A 46 -17.76 -1.88 3.26
CA LEU A 46 -19.00 -1.30 2.75
C LEU A 46 -19.21 -1.58 1.26
N LEU A 47 -18.15 -1.57 0.44
CA LEU A 47 -18.28 -1.94 -0.98
C LEU A 47 -18.87 -3.33 -1.15
N GLY A 48 -18.42 -4.30 -0.34
CA GLY A 48 -18.95 -5.67 -0.38
C GLY A 48 -20.43 -5.76 -0.01
N MET A 49 -20.90 -4.94 0.95
CA MET A 49 -22.33 -4.89 1.32
C MET A 49 -23.22 -4.37 0.20
N HIS A 50 -22.67 -3.61 -0.74
CA HIS A 50 -23.40 -3.00 -1.85
C HIS A 50 -23.10 -3.64 -3.21
N ASP A 51 -22.35 -4.73 -3.25
CA ASP A 51 -22.13 -5.54 -4.45
C ASP A 51 -23.02 -6.80 -4.39
N PRO A 52 -24.06 -6.90 -5.24
CA PRO A 52 -24.95 -8.06 -5.23
C PRO A 52 -24.23 -9.38 -5.59
N GLU A 53 -23.07 -9.31 -6.24
CA GLU A 53 -22.27 -10.45 -6.61
C GLU A 53 -21.14 -10.76 -5.61
N SER A 54 -21.11 -10.08 -4.45
CA SER A 54 -20.01 -10.17 -3.47
C SER A 54 -19.68 -11.60 -3.04
N GLU A 55 -20.65 -12.49 -2.96
CA GLU A 55 -20.52 -13.90 -2.53
C GLU A 55 -20.14 -14.87 -3.69
N SER A 56 -19.89 -14.35 -4.90
CA SER A 56 -19.60 -15.20 -6.05
C SER A 56 -18.29 -15.97 -5.88
N GLN A 57 -18.35 -17.29 -6.01
CA GLN A 57 -17.21 -18.20 -5.95
C GLN A 57 -16.78 -18.72 -7.33
N THR A 58 -17.49 -18.35 -8.40
CA THR A 58 -17.11 -18.74 -9.77
C THR A 58 -15.86 -18.00 -10.21
N PRO A 59 -15.04 -18.58 -11.11
CA PRO A 59 -13.85 -17.88 -11.63
C PRO A 59 -14.16 -16.53 -12.26
N GLU A 60 -15.26 -16.45 -13.03
CA GLU A 60 -15.72 -15.23 -13.69
C GLU A 60 -16.18 -14.19 -12.70
N GLY A 61 -16.96 -14.60 -11.67
CA GLY A 61 -17.41 -13.70 -10.62
C GLY A 61 -16.28 -13.17 -9.77
N LYS A 62 -15.29 -14.01 -9.43
CA LYS A 62 -14.08 -13.56 -8.72
C LYS A 62 -13.28 -12.56 -9.55
N LEU A 63 -13.15 -12.78 -10.85
CA LEU A 63 -12.48 -11.83 -11.74
C LEU A 63 -13.23 -10.50 -11.79
N GLU A 64 -14.54 -10.52 -11.89
CA GLU A 64 -15.38 -9.32 -11.89
C GLU A 64 -15.23 -8.52 -10.58
N ILE A 65 -15.26 -9.19 -9.42
CA ILE A 65 -15.04 -8.56 -8.12
C ILE A 65 -13.62 -7.99 -8.02
N ALA A 66 -12.62 -8.71 -8.53
CA ALA A 66 -11.24 -8.23 -8.54
C ALA A 66 -11.08 -6.94 -9.35
N LEU A 67 -11.69 -6.86 -10.54
CA LEU A 67 -11.68 -5.65 -11.38
C LEU A 67 -12.38 -4.48 -10.68
N LYS A 68 -13.53 -4.72 -10.03
CA LYS A 68 -14.21 -3.71 -9.20
C LYS A 68 -13.31 -3.22 -8.08
N LEU A 69 -12.71 -4.11 -7.30
CA LEU A 69 -11.84 -3.75 -6.19
C LEU A 69 -10.61 -2.96 -6.63
N ILE A 70 -9.93 -3.37 -7.72
CA ILE A 70 -8.78 -2.62 -8.27
C ILE A 70 -9.20 -1.19 -8.66
N ALA A 71 -10.33 -1.04 -9.33
CA ALA A 71 -10.81 0.26 -9.78
C ALA A 71 -11.33 1.14 -8.62
N GLN A 72 -12.13 0.56 -7.71
CA GLN A 72 -12.84 1.30 -6.66
C GLN A 72 -11.97 1.64 -5.45
N VAL A 73 -10.96 0.83 -5.10
CA VAL A 73 -10.02 1.16 -4.00
C VAL A 73 -9.29 2.47 -4.30
N ALA A 74 -8.90 2.72 -5.55
CA ALA A 74 -8.33 3.99 -5.96
C ALA A 74 -9.30 5.16 -5.76
N THR A 75 -10.56 4.99 -6.17
CA THR A 75 -11.61 6.02 -6.01
C THR A 75 -11.93 6.26 -4.53
N VAL A 76 -11.99 5.21 -3.71
CA VAL A 76 -12.17 5.33 -2.25
C VAL A 76 -11.06 6.16 -1.63
N VAL A 77 -9.79 5.87 -1.94
CA VAL A 77 -8.65 6.60 -1.36
C VAL A 77 -8.67 8.07 -1.74
N ALA A 78 -8.94 8.39 -3.01
CA ALA A 78 -9.07 9.78 -3.47
C ALA A 78 -10.25 10.50 -2.80
N ALA A 79 -11.41 9.85 -2.69
CA ALA A 79 -12.58 10.40 -2.02
C ALA A 79 -12.33 10.64 -0.52
N LEU A 80 -11.67 9.71 0.17
CA LEU A 80 -11.28 9.87 1.58
C LEU A 80 -10.38 11.08 1.78
N HIS A 81 -9.40 11.31 0.89
CA HIS A 81 -8.55 12.49 0.96
C HIS A 81 -9.39 13.77 0.89
N ARG A 82 -10.21 13.90 -0.13
CA ARG A 82 -11.03 15.09 -0.33
C ARG A 82 -11.99 15.36 0.83
N LEU A 83 -12.67 14.31 1.32
CA LEU A 83 -13.58 14.43 2.46
C LEU A 83 -12.85 14.88 3.76
N ARG A 84 -11.62 14.43 3.97
CA ARG A 84 -10.79 14.90 5.11
C ARG A 84 -10.46 16.38 5.01
N GLU A 85 -10.16 16.86 3.81
CA GLU A 85 -9.92 18.29 3.53
C GLU A 85 -11.21 19.14 3.49
N GLY A 86 -12.38 18.53 3.69
CA GLY A 86 -13.67 19.22 3.64
C GLY A 86 -14.14 19.52 2.23
N LEU A 87 -13.57 18.83 1.24
CA LEU A 87 -13.90 18.98 -0.18
C LEU A 87 -14.84 17.87 -0.65
N GLU A 88 -15.63 18.16 -1.69
CA GLU A 88 -16.44 17.13 -2.34
C GLU A 88 -15.55 16.15 -3.12
N PRO A 89 -15.86 14.83 -3.06
CA PRO A 89 -15.24 13.86 -3.92
C PRO A 89 -15.39 14.20 -5.40
N VAL A 90 -14.33 14.06 -6.17
CA VAL A 90 -14.33 14.26 -7.61
C VAL A 90 -14.70 12.94 -8.29
N PRO A 91 -15.74 12.93 -9.17
CA PRO A 91 -16.10 11.70 -9.88
C PRO A 91 -14.99 11.26 -10.85
N PRO A 92 -14.83 9.95 -11.08
CA PRO A 92 -13.82 9.44 -12.00
C PRO A 92 -14.10 9.83 -13.46
N ARG A 93 -13.05 9.94 -14.27
CA ARG A 93 -13.10 10.18 -15.71
C ARG A 93 -12.72 8.93 -16.48
N ALA A 94 -13.45 8.66 -17.57
CA ALA A 94 -13.21 7.48 -18.42
C ALA A 94 -12.07 7.69 -19.44
N ASP A 95 -11.70 8.93 -19.73
CA ASP A 95 -10.65 9.26 -20.71
C ASP A 95 -9.23 9.25 -20.14
N LEU A 96 -9.08 9.17 -18.81
CA LEU A 96 -7.78 9.13 -18.14
C LEU A 96 -7.32 7.70 -17.86
N THR A 97 -5.99 7.48 -17.86
CA THR A 97 -5.38 6.23 -17.38
C THR A 97 -5.74 5.97 -15.92
N HIS A 98 -5.46 4.78 -15.40
CA HIS A 98 -5.73 4.47 -13.99
C HIS A 98 -4.97 5.44 -13.05
N ALA A 99 -3.68 5.63 -13.28
CA ALA A 99 -2.84 6.55 -12.51
C ALA A 99 -3.26 8.01 -12.67
N GLY A 100 -3.49 8.47 -13.90
CA GLY A 100 -3.92 9.84 -14.18
C GLY A 100 -5.30 10.15 -13.57
N ASN A 101 -6.23 9.21 -13.63
CA ASN A 101 -7.55 9.36 -13.01
C ASN A 101 -7.47 9.42 -11.47
N PHE A 102 -6.59 8.64 -10.85
CA PHE A 102 -6.39 8.73 -9.40
C PHE A 102 -5.90 10.12 -8.98
N LEU A 103 -4.85 10.64 -9.63
CA LEU A 103 -4.34 11.99 -9.34
C LEU A 103 -5.39 13.06 -9.59
N TYR A 104 -6.14 12.93 -10.68
CA TYR A 104 -7.27 13.83 -10.98
C TYR A 104 -8.32 13.83 -9.86
N MET A 105 -8.75 12.66 -9.41
CA MET A 105 -9.75 12.56 -8.32
C MET A 105 -9.21 13.10 -7.00
N LEU A 106 -7.92 12.92 -6.74
CA LEU A 106 -7.27 13.39 -5.52
C LEU A 106 -7.18 14.92 -5.49
N GLN A 107 -6.74 15.55 -6.59
CA GLN A 107 -6.40 16.97 -6.67
C GLN A 107 -7.54 17.84 -7.21
N GLY A 108 -8.42 17.28 -8.05
CA GLY A 108 -9.47 18.01 -8.75
C GLY A 108 -9.02 18.59 -10.09
N GLU A 109 -7.76 18.40 -10.48
CA GLU A 109 -7.17 18.90 -11.72
C GLU A 109 -6.54 17.75 -12.51
N VAL A 110 -6.56 17.84 -13.85
CA VAL A 110 -5.96 16.82 -14.71
C VAL A 110 -4.43 16.89 -14.59
N PRO A 111 -3.76 15.81 -14.15
CA PRO A 111 -2.32 15.82 -14.04
C PRO A 111 -1.65 15.90 -15.42
N SER A 112 -0.40 16.35 -15.47
CA SER A 112 0.42 16.23 -16.68
C SER A 112 0.67 14.75 -17.02
N GLU A 113 0.97 14.46 -18.27
CA GLU A 113 1.34 13.08 -18.70
C GLU A 113 2.53 12.55 -17.91
N GLU A 114 3.49 13.40 -17.59
CA GLU A 114 4.65 13.04 -16.79
C GLU A 114 4.28 12.65 -15.36
N GLN A 115 3.42 13.42 -14.69
CA GLN A 115 2.91 13.10 -13.36
C GLN A 115 2.13 11.78 -13.36
N ALA A 116 1.25 11.59 -14.35
CA ALA A 116 0.49 10.35 -14.49
C ALA A 116 1.41 9.15 -14.70
N ARG A 117 2.44 9.27 -15.57
CA ARG A 117 3.43 8.24 -15.81
C ARG A 117 4.28 7.93 -14.57
N LEU A 118 4.73 8.95 -13.85
CA LEU A 118 5.51 8.78 -12.62
C LEU A 118 4.70 8.02 -11.56
N PHE A 119 3.44 8.36 -11.40
CA PHE A 119 2.57 7.67 -10.46
C PHE A 119 2.27 6.24 -10.91
N ASP A 120 2.06 5.99 -12.20
CA ASP A 120 1.86 4.65 -12.75
C ASP A 120 3.06 3.73 -12.46
N ILE A 121 4.28 4.21 -12.68
CA ILE A 121 5.50 3.47 -12.32
C ILE A 121 5.53 3.15 -10.82
N ALA A 122 5.19 4.11 -9.97
CA ALA A 122 5.14 3.88 -8.54
C ALA A 122 4.09 2.81 -8.16
N LEU A 123 2.92 2.81 -8.81
CA LEU A 123 1.90 1.77 -8.63
C LEU A 123 2.42 0.39 -9.07
N ILE A 124 3.05 0.29 -10.24
CA ILE A 124 3.64 -0.97 -10.76
C ILE A 124 4.65 -1.55 -9.77
N LEU A 125 5.55 -0.72 -9.24
CA LEU A 125 6.59 -1.16 -8.30
C LEU A 125 6.04 -1.65 -6.95
N HIS A 126 4.81 -1.28 -6.60
CA HIS A 126 4.13 -1.70 -5.38
C HIS A 126 3.03 -2.76 -5.60
N ALA A 127 2.69 -3.07 -6.86
CA ALA A 127 1.54 -3.92 -7.21
C ALA A 127 1.61 -5.31 -6.59
N ASP A 128 2.77 -5.95 -6.61
CA ASP A 128 2.97 -7.25 -5.96
C ASP A 128 4.37 -7.39 -5.36
N HIS A 129 4.50 -8.27 -4.38
CA HIS A 129 5.78 -8.69 -3.81
C HIS A 129 5.65 -10.06 -3.13
N GLY A 130 5.13 -11.04 -3.83
CA GLY A 130 4.98 -12.42 -3.37
C GLY A 130 4.17 -12.53 -2.07
N MET A 131 4.53 -13.49 -1.23
CA MET A 131 3.79 -13.81 0.01
C MET A 131 4.20 -12.89 1.17
N ASN A 132 3.96 -11.58 1.05
CA ASN A 132 4.11 -10.63 2.15
C ASN A 132 2.96 -10.75 3.17
N ALA A 133 3.07 -10.07 4.32
CA ALA A 133 2.13 -10.23 5.43
C ALA A 133 0.68 -9.92 5.05
N SER A 134 0.41 -8.88 4.26
CA SER A 134 -0.96 -8.54 3.85
C SER A 134 -1.51 -9.51 2.80
N THR A 135 -0.69 -9.97 1.85
CA THR A 135 -1.06 -11.01 0.89
C THR A 135 -1.38 -12.32 1.62
N PHE A 136 -0.52 -12.73 2.57
CA PHE A 136 -0.78 -13.92 3.39
C PHE A 136 -2.09 -13.80 4.18
N THR A 137 -2.36 -12.65 4.79
CA THR A 137 -3.60 -12.41 5.55
C THR A 137 -4.82 -12.51 4.64
N GLY A 138 -4.78 -11.91 3.44
CA GLY A 138 -5.84 -12.02 2.44
C GLY A 138 -6.09 -13.46 2.00
N ILE A 139 -5.01 -14.21 1.70
CA ILE A 139 -5.09 -15.63 1.34
C ILE A 139 -5.60 -16.49 2.50
N ALA A 140 -5.17 -16.23 3.73
CA ALA A 140 -5.66 -16.96 4.90
C ALA A 140 -7.18 -16.80 5.05
N THR A 141 -7.69 -15.58 4.86
CA THR A 141 -9.13 -15.31 4.83
C THR A 141 -9.80 -16.03 3.65
N ALA A 142 -9.26 -15.90 2.44
CA ALA A 142 -9.79 -16.52 1.23
C ALA A 142 -9.83 -18.06 1.32
N SER A 143 -8.87 -18.65 2.05
CA SER A 143 -8.79 -20.11 2.25
C SER A 143 -10.02 -20.71 2.95
N THR A 144 -10.76 -19.89 3.66
CA THR A 144 -12.05 -20.26 4.30
C THR A 144 -13.23 -20.14 3.34
N LEU A 145 -13.03 -19.72 2.09
CA LEU A 145 -14.03 -19.38 1.09
C LEU A 145 -14.89 -18.16 1.47
N SER A 146 -14.35 -17.26 2.31
CA SER A 146 -14.94 -15.95 2.55
C SER A 146 -14.90 -15.09 1.29
N ASP A 147 -15.78 -14.11 1.20
CA ASP A 147 -15.86 -13.18 0.09
C ASP A 147 -14.58 -12.36 -0.13
N MET A 148 -14.37 -11.87 -1.36
CA MET A 148 -13.13 -11.15 -1.71
C MET A 148 -13.02 -9.78 -1.02
N TYR A 149 -14.12 -9.13 -0.67
CA TYR A 149 -14.09 -7.85 0.08
C TYR A 149 -13.60 -8.06 1.51
N SER A 150 -14.03 -9.15 2.16
CA SER A 150 -13.49 -9.57 3.46
C SER A 150 -12.00 -9.87 3.40
N CYS A 151 -11.53 -10.53 2.33
CA CYS A 151 -10.12 -10.81 2.11
C CYS A 151 -9.28 -9.52 1.97
N VAL A 152 -9.76 -8.55 1.19
CA VAL A 152 -9.08 -7.25 1.04
C VAL A 152 -9.15 -6.42 2.32
N THR A 153 -10.29 -6.45 3.01
CA THR A 153 -10.43 -5.79 4.32
C THR A 153 -9.39 -6.29 5.33
N ALA A 154 -9.17 -7.60 5.39
CA ALA A 154 -8.15 -8.22 6.23
C ALA A 154 -6.73 -7.83 5.78
N ALA A 155 -6.46 -7.85 4.46
CA ALA A 155 -5.18 -7.44 3.88
C ALA A 155 -4.85 -5.96 4.15
N VAL A 156 -5.84 -5.06 4.04
CA VAL A 156 -5.70 -3.62 4.40
C VAL A 156 -5.37 -3.48 5.89
N GLY A 157 -6.00 -4.30 6.75
CA GLY A 157 -5.70 -4.33 8.18
C GLY A 157 -4.25 -4.70 8.47
N ALA A 158 -3.73 -5.73 7.80
CA ALA A 158 -2.33 -6.15 7.92
C ALA A 158 -1.36 -5.11 7.34
N LEU A 159 -1.70 -4.50 6.18
CA LEU A 159 -0.87 -3.49 5.54
C LEU A 159 -0.69 -2.24 6.41
N LYS A 160 -1.70 -1.85 7.19
CA LYS A 160 -1.63 -0.71 8.12
C LYS A 160 -0.53 -0.86 9.17
N GLY A 161 -0.11 -2.06 9.49
CA GLY A 161 0.86 -2.32 10.56
C GLY A 161 2.20 -1.60 10.33
N PRO A 162 2.81 -0.99 11.37
CA PRO A 162 4.05 -0.22 11.24
C PRO A 162 5.27 -1.08 10.84
N LEU A 163 5.15 -2.40 10.91
CA LEU A 163 6.18 -3.34 10.44
C LEU A 163 5.95 -3.78 8.99
N HIS A 164 4.94 -3.23 8.30
CA HIS A 164 4.60 -3.57 6.92
C HIS A 164 4.45 -2.30 6.06
N GLY A 165 3.26 -1.75 5.87
CA GLY A 165 3.02 -0.67 4.91
C GLY A 165 3.38 0.73 5.40
N GLY A 166 3.56 0.95 6.71
CA GLY A 166 3.85 2.28 7.27
C GLY A 166 5.33 2.72 7.17
N ALA A 167 6.18 1.98 6.45
CA ALA A 167 7.61 2.27 6.41
C ALA A 167 7.93 3.56 5.64
N ASN A 168 7.20 3.86 4.56
CA ASN A 168 7.41 5.07 3.76
C ASN A 168 7.02 6.36 4.51
N GLU A 169 5.96 6.33 5.31
CA GLU A 169 5.61 7.45 6.19
C GLU A 169 6.71 7.70 7.22
N ALA A 170 7.23 6.62 7.83
CA ALA A 170 8.30 6.71 8.81
C ALA A 170 9.67 7.17 8.21
N VAL A 171 9.92 6.95 6.92
CA VAL A 171 11.07 7.56 6.23
C VAL A 171 10.92 9.08 6.20
N MET A 172 9.73 9.59 5.88
CA MET A 172 9.49 11.05 5.85
C MET A 172 9.61 11.66 7.24
N ASP A 173 9.12 10.98 8.28
CA ASP A 173 9.32 11.43 9.68
C ASP A 173 10.80 11.52 10.03
N MET A 174 11.60 10.53 9.62
CA MET A 174 13.04 10.54 9.81
C MET A 174 13.71 11.71 9.05
N LEU A 175 13.27 12.03 7.82
CA LEU A 175 13.79 13.18 7.07
C LEU A 175 13.45 14.51 7.77
N ASP A 176 12.23 14.64 8.27
CA ASP A 176 11.78 15.81 9.01
C ASP A 176 12.59 15.98 10.34
N GLU A 177 12.91 14.87 11.02
CA GLU A 177 13.77 14.85 12.22
C GLU A 177 15.23 15.24 11.90
N ILE A 178 15.78 14.75 10.79
CA ILE A 178 17.13 15.14 10.32
C ILE A 178 17.16 16.64 10.01
N GLY A 179 16.20 17.12 9.22
CA GLY A 179 15.94 18.53 8.94
C GLY A 179 16.89 19.19 7.95
N SER A 180 18.17 18.80 7.87
CA SER A 180 19.15 19.36 6.92
C SER A 180 20.22 18.33 6.53
N VAL A 181 20.82 18.54 5.34
CA VAL A 181 21.86 17.64 4.80
C VAL A 181 23.05 17.52 5.74
N ASP A 182 23.50 18.63 6.32
CA ASP A 182 24.66 18.67 7.23
C ASP A 182 24.45 17.86 8.52
N ARG A 183 23.21 17.71 8.98
CA ARG A 183 22.88 16.94 10.19
C ARG A 183 22.78 15.43 9.90
N ALA A 184 22.55 15.02 8.68
CA ALA A 184 22.32 13.64 8.32
C ALA A 184 23.46 12.67 8.72
N PRO A 185 24.75 13.00 8.52
CA PRO A 185 25.84 12.11 8.91
C PRO A 185 25.88 11.80 10.40
N ALA A 186 25.78 12.83 11.25
CA ALA A 186 25.82 12.65 12.70
C ALA A 186 24.59 11.89 13.21
N PHE A 187 23.40 12.22 12.70
CA PHE A 187 22.16 11.59 13.07
C PHE A 187 22.14 10.10 12.74
N ILE A 188 22.48 9.71 11.51
CA ILE A 188 22.47 8.32 11.05
C ILE A 188 23.57 7.51 11.72
N THR A 189 24.79 8.06 11.85
CA THR A 189 25.89 7.37 12.55
C THR A 189 25.50 7.10 13.99
N GLY A 190 24.92 8.08 14.70
CA GLY A 190 24.46 7.90 16.06
C GLY A 190 23.40 6.80 16.21
N LYS A 191 22.40 6.74 15.30
CA LYS A 191 21.41 5.64 15.29
C LYS A 191 22.08 4.28 15.05
N LEU A 192 23.00 4.18 14.10
CA LEU A 192 23.71 2.92 13.80
C LEU A 192 24.56 2.46 14.98
N ASP A 193 25.25 3.35 15.66
CA ASP A 193 26.10 3.03 16.81
C ASP A 193 25.25 2.52 18.00
N ARG A 194 24.03 3.05 18.19
CA ARG A 194 23.03 2.55 19.15
C ARG A 194 22.24 1.33 18.66
N LYS A 195 22.54 0.81 17.44
CA LYS A 195 21.82 -0.31 16.80
C LYS A 195 20.31 -0.03 16.62
N GLU A 196 19.94 1.22 16.47
CA GLU A 196 18.59 1.63 16.15
C GLU A 196 18.28 1.38 14.67
N LYS A 197 17.00 1.17 14.36
CA LYS A 197 16.55 0.98 12.97
C LYS A 197 16.63 2.30 12.20
N ILE A 198 17.09 2.20 10.95
CA ILE A 198 16.96 3.27 9.94
C ILE A 198 15.76 2.92 9.08
N MET A 199 14.80 3.84 8.98
CA MET A 199 13.56 3.60 8.24
C MET A 199 13.84 3.50 6.74
N GLY A 200 13.09 2.64 6.05
CA GLY A 200 13.32 2.38 4.62
C GLY A 200 14.58 1.57 4.29
N VAL A 201 15.27 1.01 5.31
CA VAL A 201 16.51 0.26 5.17
C VAL A 201 16.35 -1.16 5.65
N GLY A 202 16.83 -2.11 4.84
CA GLY A 202 16.72 -3.55 5.07
C GLY A 202 15.45 -4.14 4.46
N HIS A 203 15.54 -5.44 4.15
CA HIS A 203 14.44 -6.19 3.57
C HIS A 203 14.45 -7.65 4.04
N ARG A 204 13.27 -8.25 4.19
CA ARG A 204 13.20 -9.64 4.65
C ARG A 204 13.73 -10.62 3.59
N VAL A 205 13.47 -10.33 2.31
CA VAL A 205 13.84 -11.18 1.17
C VAL A 205 15.19 -10.76 0.58
N TYR A 206 15.34 -9.49 0.20
CA TYR A 206 16.55 -9.01 -0.46
C TYR A 206 17.74 -8.92 0.50
N LYS A 207 18.86 -9.49 0.05
CA LYS A 207 20.19 -9.38 0.70
C LYS A 207 21.15 -8.52 -0.12
N PHE A 208 20.64 -7.93 -1.18
CA PHE A 208 21.25 -6.98 -2.08
C PHE A 208 20.31 -5.79 -2.27
N PHE A 209 20.66 -4.87 -3.18
CA PHE A 209 19.78 -3.76 -3.50
C PHE A 209 18.38 -4.23 -3.95
N ASP A 210 17.35 -3.65 -3.38
CA ASP A 210 15.98 -3.79 -3.87
C ASP A 210 15.89 -3.15 -5.28
N PRO A 211 15.59 -3.92 -6.34
CA PRO A 211 15.54 -3.38 -7.70
C PRO A 211 14.51 -2.26 -7.86
N ARG A 212 13.45 -2.28 -7.08
CA ARG A 212 12.40 -1.26 -7.09
C ARG A 212 12.91 0.08 -6.54
N SER A 213 13.74 0.02 -5.50
CA SER A 213 14.36 1.21 -4.90
C SER A 213 15.26 1.95 -5.89
N ARG A 214 15.97 1.22 -6.76
CA ARG A 214 16.80 1.84 -7.81
C ARG A 214 15.97 2.64 -8.81
N VAL A 215 14.88 2.05 -9.30
CA VAL A 215 13.97 2.73 -10.23
C VAL A 215 13.40 4.00 -9.58
N LEU A 216 12.91 3.91 -8.34
CA LEU A 216 12.38 5.09 -7.65
C LEU A 216 13.44 6.15 -7.36
N LYS A 217 14.68 5.75 -7.09
CA LYS A 217 15.81 6.69 -6.93
C LYS A 217 16.02 7.55 -8.16
N ASP A 218 16.03 6.92 -9.35
CA ASP A 218 16.23 7.63 -10.61
C ASP A 218 15.12 8.66 -10.85
N TYR A 219 13.86 8.30 -10.57
CA TYR A 219 12.74 9.23 -10.67
C TYR A 219 12.77 10.32 -9.60
N ALA A 220 13.12 9.98 -8.36
CA ALA A 220 13.27 10.95 -7.28
C ALA A 220 14.37 11.98 -7.61
N ALA A 221 15.45 11.55 -8.28
CA ALA A 221 16.50 12.43 -8.75
C ALA A 221 16.00 13.40 -9.83
N VAL A 222 15.23 12.91 -10.81
CA VAL A 222 14.63 13.75 -11.87
C VAL A 222 13.73 14.83 -11.25
N VAL A 223 12.85 14.42 -10.34
CA VAL A 223 11.93 15.30 -9.62
C VAL A 223 12.72 16.35 -8.80
N ALA A 224 13.69 15.91 -8.02
CA ALA A 224 14.52 16.81 -7.21
C ALA A 224 15.23 17.87 -8.05
N ASN A 225 15.73 17.51 -9.24
CA ASN A 225 16.41 18.44 -10.13
C ASN A 225 15.49 19.51 -10.74
N LYS A 226 14.20 19.18 -10.98
CA LYS A 226 13.22 20.14 -11.51
C LYS A 226 12.89 21.28 -10.54
N HIS A 227 12.84 20.97 -9.25
CA HIS A 227 12.48 21.91 -8.19
C HIS A 227 13.69 22.48 -7.45
N GLY A 228 14.90 22.37 -8.02
CA GLY A 228 16.15 22.81 -7.39
C GLY A 228 16.51 21.95 -6.19
N LYS A 229 17.17 20.82 -6.41
CA LYS A 229 17.62 19.76 -5.48
C LYS A 229 16.97 19.87 -4.11
N SER A 230 15.80 19.22 -3.92
CA SER A 230 15.11 19.28 -2.62
C SER A 230 16.05 18.76 -1.53
N ASP A 231 16.15 19.45 -0.42
CA ASP A 231 16.97 19.04 0.74
C ASP A 231 16.66 17.60 1.15
N ARG A 232 15.41 17.18 1.04
CA ARG A 232 14.95 15.81 1.34
C ARG A 232 15.65 14.76 0.47
N TYR A 233 15.79 15.00 -0.83
CA TYR A 233 16.50 14.06 -1.71
C TYR A 233 17.99 14.00 -1.37
N GLN A 234 18.64 15.13 -1.10
CA GLN A 234 20.05 15.18 -0.72
C GLN A 234 20.30 14.49 0.64
N ILE A 235 19.37 14.63 1.59
CA ILE A 235 19.42 13.89 2.85
C ILE A 235 19.35 12.39 2.57
N LEU A 236 18.42 11.92 1.72
CA LEU A 236 18.33 10.50 1.35
C LEU A 236 19.61 9.98 0.70
N GLU A 237 20.22 10.71 -0.24
CA GLU A 237 21.49 10.30 -0.85
C GLU A 237 22.59 10.15 0.21
N THR A 238 22.70 11.11 1.14
CA THR A 238 23.65 11.06 2.25
C THR A 238 23.40 9.86 3.16
N VAL A 239 22.15 9.62 3.53
CA VAL A 239 21.75 8.47 4.35
C VAL A 239 22.07 7.16 3.63
N GLU A 240 21.74 7.04 2.34
CA GLU A 240 22.05 5.84 1.55
C GLU A 240 23.57 5.55 1.54
N GLN A 241 24.39 6.56 1.28
CA GLN A 241 25.85 6.40 1.28
C GLN A 241 26.38 5.86 2.60
N ILE A 242 25.91 6.40 3.73
CA ILE A 242 26.34 5.96 5.06
C ILE A 242 25.85 4.52 5.32
N VAL A 243 24.60 4.23 5.02
CA VAL A 243 24.01 2.89 5.21
C VAL A 243 24.74 1.85 4.37
N VAL A 244 24.96 2.11 3.08
CA VAL A 244 25.67 1.19 2.19
C VAL A 244 27.10 0.96 2.67
N ASN A 245 27.82 2.00 3.04
CA ASN A 245 29.18 1.86 3.55
C ASN A 245 29.28 1.05 4.86
N ARG A 246 28.29 1.16 5.75
CA ARG A 246 28.31 0.52 7.09
C ARG A 246 27.65 -0.85 7.13
N LEU A 247 26.64 -1.10 6.26
CA LEU A 247 25.75 -2.26 6.38
C LEU A 247 25.73 -3.18 5.15
N SER A 248 26.34 -2.83 4.03
CA SER A 248 26.33 -3.66 2.82
C SER A 248 26.94 -5.04 3.02
N THR A 249 27.98 -5.16 3.84
CA THR A 249 28.59 -6.45 4.20
C THR A 249 27.63 -7.38 4.97
N LYS A 250 26.56 -6.83 5.56
CA LYS A 250 25.48 -7.57 6.23
C LYS A 250 24.28 -7.83 5.31
N GLY A 251 24.36 -7.46 4.03
CA GLY A 251 23.26 -7.56 3.06
C GLY A 251 22.11 -6.62 3.37
N ILE A 252 22.37 -5.44 3.95
CA ILE A 252 21.35 -4.45 4.32
C ILE A 252 21.51 -3.23 3.42
N TYR A 253 20.44 -2.90 2.69
CA TYR A 253 20.37 -1.85 1.69
C TYR A 253 19.03 -1.10 1.78
N PRO A 254 18.88 0.11 1.19
CA PRO A 254 17.60 0.76 1.02
C PRO A 254 16.59 -0.12 0.28
N ASN A 255 15.34 -0.09 0.74
CA ASN A 255 14.21 -0.78 0.10
C ASN A 255 13.32 0.20 -0.68
N VAL A 256 12.19 -0.28 -1.22
CA VAL A 256 11.28 0.52 -2.05
C VAL A 256 10.72 1.75 -1.31
N ASP A 257 10.51 1.65 0.00
CA ASP A 257 9.93 2.72 0.81
C ASP A 257 10.87 3.92 0.99
N PHE A 258 12.19 3.71 0.78
CA PHE A 258 13.20 4.72 1.04
C PHE A 258 13.07 5.96 0.13
N TYR A 259 12.72 5.77 -1.15
CA TYR A 259 12.57 6.86 -2.11
C TYR A 259 11.11 7.19 -2.47
N SER A 260 10.17 6.29 -2.19
CA SER A 260 8.77 6.45 -2.59
C SER A 260 8.11 7.71 -2.00
N GLY A 261 8.43 8.04 -0.75
CA GLY A 261 7.85 9.19 -0.07
C GLY A 261 8.19 10.54 -0.71
N VAL A 262 9.42 10.68 -1.25
CA VAL A 262 9.82 11.91 -1.97
C VAL A 262 9.05 12.03 -3.28
N VAL A 263 8.91 10.92 -4.03
CA VAL A 263 8.11 10.87 -5.27
C VAL A 263 6.65 11.24 -4.99
N TYR A 264 6.04 10.67 -3.97
CA TYR A 264 4.66 10.96 -3.62
C TYR A 264 4.45 12.41 -3.16
N SER A 265 5.40 12.96 -2.38
CA SER A 265 5.35 14.36 -1.95
C SER A 265 5.40 15.33 -3.13
N ASP A 266 6.21 15.04 -4.16
CA ASP A 266 6.29 15.85 -5.37
C ASP A 266 5.00 15.82 -6.20
N LEU A 267 4.32 14.67 -6.19
CA LEU A 267 2.99 14.53 -6.79
C LEU A 267 1.87 15.19 -5.96
N GLY A 268 2.20 15.94 -4.89
CA GLY A 268 1.22 16.61 -4.05
C GLY A 268 0.41 15.67 -3.14
N ILE A 269 0.87 14.44 -2.95
CA ILE A 269 0.19 13.46 -2.11
C ILE A 269 0.62 13.68 -0.65
N PRO A 270 -0.32 13.88 0.30
CA PRO A 270 0.04 14.08 1.69
C PRO A 270 0.56 12.79 2.34
N LYS A 271 1.54 12.93 3.25
CA LYS A 271 2.22 11.82 3.93
C LYS A 271 1.25 10.78 4.51
N SER A 272 0.17 11.20 5.13
CA SER A 272 -0.84 10.30 5.73
C SER A 272 -1.56 9.39 4.71
N PHE A 273 -1.40 9.66 3.41
CA PHE A 273 -1.97 8.86 2.32
C PHE A 273 -0.95 7.92 1.66
N PHE A 274 0.30 7.88 2.07
CA PHE A 274 1.30 6.99 1.47
C PHE A 274 0.96 5.51 1.64
N THR A 275 0.58 5.08 2.84
CA THR A 275 0.12 3.71 3.07
C THR A 275 -1.19 3.39 2.32
N PRO A 276 -2.22 4.25 2.27
CA PRO A 276 -3.36 4.08 1.37
C PRO A 276 -2.99 3.93 -0.11
N ILE A 277 -2.03 4.70 -0.62
CA ILE A 277 -1.52 4.54 -2.00
C ILE A 277 -0.85 3.18 -2.20
N PHE A 278 -0.13 2.71 -1.20
CA PHE A 278 0.40 1.34 -1.23
C PHE A 278 -0.74 0.32 -1.39
N ALA A 279 -1.87 0.50 -0.69
CA ALA A 279 -3.04 -0.35 -0.86
C ALA A 279 -3.65 -0.24 -2.27
N VAL A 280 -3.72 0.96 -2.86
CA VAL A 280 -4.18 1.18 -4.25
C VAL A 280 -3.36 0.35 -5.23
N ALA A 281 -2.05 0.32 -5.08
CA ALA A 281 -1.17 -0.49 -5.91
C ALA A 281 -1.33 -1.98 -5.62
N ARG A 282 -1.28 -2.36 -4.34
CA ARG A 282 -1.18 -3.75 -3.91
C ARG A 282 -2.48 -4.55 -4.04
N VAL A 283 -3.63 -3.89 -4.17
CA VAL A 283 -4.90 -4.61 -4.34
C VAL A 283 -4.88 -5.52 -5.57
N SER A 284 -4.19 -5.15 -6.64
CA SER A 284 -4.01 -5.97 -7.83
C SER A 284 -3.27 -7.29 -7.50
N GLY A 285 -2.18 -7.21 -6.76
CA GLY A 285 -1.43 -8.38 -6.31
C GLY A 285 -2.22 -9.25 -5.32
N TRP A 286 -2.99 -8.64 -4.40
CA TRP A 286 -3.90 -9.41 -3.54
C TRP A 286 -4.93 -10.18 -4.35
N MET A 287 -5.57 -9.54 -5.33
CA MET A 287 -6.58 -10.18 -6.16
C MET A 287 -5.99 -11.33 -6.96
N ALA A 288 -4.85 -11.12 -7.61
CA ALA A 288 -4.16 -12.17 -8.35
C ALA A 288 -3.84 -13.39 -7.46
N SER A 289 -3.24 -13.13 -6.29
CA SER A 289 -2.85 -14.19 -5.34
C SER A 289 -4.07 -14.94 -4.75
N ILE A 290 -5.17 -14.23 -4.47
CA ILE A 290 -6.40 -14.83 -3.94
C ILE A 290 -7.08 -15.70 -5.01
N ILE A 291 -7.18 -15.22 -6.25
CA ILE A 291 -7.74 -16.00 -7.38
C ILE A 291 -6.91 -17.24 -7.63
N GLU A 292 -5.58 -17.10 -7.70
CA GLU A 292 -4.66 -18.22 -7.88
C GLU A 292 -4.82 -19.25 -6.76
N TYR A 293 -4.77 -18.83 -5.50
CA TYR A 293 -4.88 -19.72 -4.35
C TYR A 293 -6.22 -20.47 -4.33
N THR A 294 -7.32 -19.74 -4.55
CA THR A 294 -8.67 -20.32 -4.50
C THR A 294 -9.01 -21.23 -5.69
N SER A 295 -8.19 -21.24 -6.75
CA SER A 295 -8.37 -22.18 -7.88
C SER A 295 -8.12 -23.65 -7.49
N SER A 296 -7.31 -23.88 -6.45
CA SER A 296 -7.03 -25.19 -5.84
C SER A 296 -7.06 -25.10 -4.31
N ASN A 297 -8.15 -24.54 -3.78
CA ASN A 297 -8.28 -24.13 -2.41
C ASN A 297 -8.07 -25.23 -1.37
N ARG A 298 -7.32 -24.88 -0.35
CA ARG A 298 -7.22 -25.64 0.90
C ARG A 298 -7.20 -24.69 2.09
N ILE A 299 -8.03 -24.97 3.11
CA ILE A 299 -8.05 -24.13 4.31
C ILE A 299 -6.67 -24.06 4.98
N LEU A 300 -6.20 -22.84 5.25
CA LEU A 300 -4.96 -22.59 5.99
C LEU A 300 -5.26 -22.69 7.50
N ARG A 301 -4.79 -23.78 8.09
CA ARG A 301 -4.88 -24.03 9.52
C ARG A 301 -3.53 -24.55 10.01
N PRO A 302 -2.66 -23.67 10.50
CA PRO A 302 -1.37 -24.07 11.05
C PRO A 302 -1.55 -25.01 12.25
N ASP A 303 -0.69 -26.00 12.35
CA ASP A 303 -0.59 -26.85 13.55
C ASP A 303 0.15 -26.09 14.65
N ALA A 304 -0.22 -26.40 15.89
CA ALA A 304 0.43 -25.88 17.08
C ALA A 304 1.03 -27.02 17.90
N LEU A 305 2.27 -26.87 18.32
CA LEU A 305 2.88 -27.75 19.30
C LEU A 305 2.45 -27.31 20.69
N TYR A 306 1.68 -28.18 21.36
CA TYR A 306 1.31 -27.91 22.73
C TYR A 306 2.53 -28.09 23.65
N VAL A 307 2.87 -27.06 24.42
CA VAL A 307 4.01 -27.03 25.36
C VAL A 307 3.58 -26.91 26.83
N GLY A 308 2.27 -27.00 27.09
CA GLY A 308 1.72 -26.97 28.44
C GLY A 308 1.84 -28.34 29.16
N PRO A 309 1.24 -28.46 30.36
CA PRO A 309 1.20 -29.71 31.10
C PRO A 309 0.52 -30.83 30.28
N ALA A 310 1.11 -32.03 30.25
CA ALA A 310 0.51 -33.16 29.53
C ALA A 310 -0.83 -33.58 30.13
N GLU A 311 -0.97 -33.43 31.44
CA GLU A 311 -2.19 -33.67 32.20
C GLU A 311 -2.52 -32.45 33.02
N ALA A 312 -3.76 -31.94 32.89
CA ALA A 312 -4.27 -30.83 33.67
C ALA A 312 -5.59 -31.27 34.30
N ARG A 313 -5.62 -31.28 35.64
CA ARG A 313 -6.88 -31.51 36.38
C ARG A 313 -7.68 -30.20 36.44
N TRP A 314 -8.96 -30.27 36.12
CA TRP A 314 -9.85 -29.16 36.39
C TRP A 314 -10.05 -29.01 37.91
N VAL A 315 -9.80 -27.81 38.41
CA VAL A 315 -9.98 -27.46 39.83
C VAL A 315 -11.02 -26.35 39.90
N PRO A 316 -12.08 -26.48 40.75
CA PRO A 316 -13.05 -25.41 40.99
C PRO A 316 -12.35 -24.11 41.43
N VAL A 317 -12.97 -22.95 41.13
CA VAL A 317 -12.35 -21.63 41.42
C VAL A 317 -12.11 -21.43 42.94
N ASP A 318 -12.97 -21.95 43.73
CA ASP A 318 -12.94 -21.92 45.22
C ASP A 318 -11.91 -22.88 45.84
N GLU A 319 -11.32 -23.76 45.02
CA GLU A 319 -10.27 -24.71 45.41
C GLU A 319 -8.90 -24.41 44.79
N ARG A 320 -8.74 -23.29 44.04
CA ARG A 320 -7.48 -22.89 43.37
C ARG A 320 -6.53 -22.13 44.26
#